data_473596c989c89b8861ce69003f909f95
#
_entry.id   473596c989c89b8861ce69003f909f95
#
_cell.length_a   1.000
_cell.length_b   1.000
_cell.length_c   1.000
_cell.angle_alpha   90.00
_cell.angle_beta   90.00
_cell.angle_gamma   90.00
#
_symmetry.space_group_name_H-M   'P 1'
#
loop_
_entity.id
_entity.type
_entity.pdbx_description
1 polymer ?
#
loop_
_entity_poly.entity_id
_entity_poly.type
_entity_poly.pdbx_seq_one_letter_code
_entity_poly.pdbx_strand_id
1 'polypeptide(L)'
;INSFLWSDNVLYIVLAAGILFTIWSGFCQYRALTHGLPVTFGRYDNPDDPGAISHFQALSTAMSSTVGLGNIGGVAIAISLGGPGALFWMWVVGVIGMALKVTEVTLAMMYRNLDDPANPRGGPMWVSKRAFAELGLPRLGVFIGAIYCIATIIGSYTGGNMFQSWN
;
A
#
# COMPACT_ATOMS: atom_id res chain seq x y z
N ILE A 1 -17.93 15.04 -1.67
CA ILE A 1 -16.63 14.37 -1.47
C ILE A 1 -16.78 12.88 -1.77
N ASN A 2 -17.75 12.17 -1.16
CA ASN A 2 -17.93 10.72 -1.35
C ASN A 2 -18.16 10.35 -2.82
N SER A 3 -19.06 11.03 -3.53
CA SER A 3 -19.34 10.80 -4.96
C SER A 3 -18.16 11.08 -5.88
N PHE A 4 -17.22 11.93 -5.47
CA PHE A 4 -15.98 12.17 -6.19
C PHE A 4 -14.94 11.07 -5.97
N LEU A 5 -14.72 10.67 -4.71
CA LEU A 5 -13.73 9.64 -4.36
C LEU A 5 -14.09 8.26 -4.92
N TRP A 6 -15.39 7.96 -5.03
CA TRP A 6 -15.90 6.70 -5.59
C TRP A 6 -16.40 6.86 -7.04
N SER A 7 -15.85 7.85 -7.78
CA SER A 7 -16.18 8.04 -9.19
C SER A 7 -15.35 7.12 -10.09
N ASP A 8 -15.92 6.80 -11.25
CA ASP A 8 -15.21 6.03 -12.29
C ASP A 8 -13.89 6.69 -12.70
N ASN A 9 -13.81 8.00 -12.66
CA ASN A 9 -12.59 8.75 -12.99
C ASN A 9 -11.42 8.39 -12.06
N VAL A 10 -11.68 8.32 -10.76
CA VAL A 10 -10.65 7.94 -9.78
C VAL A 10 -10.23 6.48 -9.99
N LEU A 11 -11.19 5.60 -10.26
CA LEU A 11 -10.91 4.20 -10.60
C LEU A 11 -9.99 4.10 -11.83
N TYR A 12 -10.29 4.80 -12.91
CA TYR A 12 -9.46 4.78 -14.12
C TYR A 12 -8.06 5.35 -13.89
N ILE A 13 -7.92 6.41 -13.10
CA ILE A 13 -6.62 6.97 -12.73
C ILE A 13 -5.78 5.95 -11.96
N VAL A 14 -6.36 5.27 -10.98
CA VAL A 14 -5.66 4.25 -10.17
C VAL A 14 -5.25 3.06 -11.04
N LEU A 15 -6.15 2.58 -11.93
CA LEU A 15 -5.83 1.48 -12.85
C LEU A 15 -4.73 1.88 -13.84
N ALA A 16 -4.81 3.08 -14.41
CA ALA A 16 -3.79 3.60 -15.33
C ALA A 16 -2.42 3.71 -14.64
N ALA A 17 -2.38 4.21 -13.41
CA ALA A 17 -1.17 4.25 -12.61
C ALA A 17 -0.60 2.83 -12.33
N GLY A 18 -1.46 1.86 -12.00
CA GLY A 18 -1.05 0.48 -11.77
C GLY A 18 -0.49 -0.19 -13.03
N ILE A 19 -1.09 0.06 -14.20
CA ILE A 19 -0.58 -0.41 -15.49
C ILE A 19 0.77 0.25 -15.81
N LEU A 20 0.86 1.57 -15.63
CA LEU A 20 2.11 2.31 -15.85
C LEU A 20 3.25 1.75 -14.98
N PHE A 21 3.01 1.55 -13.69
CA PHE A 21 4.02 0.97 -12.79
C PHE A 21 4.32 -0.49 -13.10
N THR A 22 3.35 -1.26 -13.59
CA THR A 22 3.60 -2.64 -14.06
C THR A 22 4.60 -2.65 -15.22
N ILE A 23 4.40 -1.78 -16.21
CA ILE A 23 5.28 -1.68 -17.37
C ILE A 23 6.64 -1.13 -16.96
N TRP A 24 6.66 -0.04 -16.19
CA TRP A 24 7.90 0.60 -15.77
C TRP A 24 8.78 -0.28 -14.88
N SER A 25 8.19 -1.08 -13.99
CA SER A 25 8.92 -2.01 -13.13
C SER A 25 9.31 -3.33 -13.81
N GLY A 26 8.96 -3.51 -15.10
CA GLY A 26 9.23 -4.75 -15.83
C GLY A 26 8.50 -5.96 -15.23
N PHE A 27 7.19 -5.82 -14.98
CA PHE A 27 6.35 -6.87 -14.41
C PHE A 27 6.83 -7.34 -13.02
N CYS A 28 6.98 -6.40 -12.10
CA CYS A 28 7.43 -6.66 -10.73
C CYS A 28 6.59 -7.73 -10.00
N GLN A 29 5.33 -7.95 -10.40
CA GLN A 29 4.45 -8.98 -9.85
C GLN A 29 5.08 -10.37 -9.95
N TYR A 30 5.67 -10.70 -11.09
CA TYR A 30 6.34 -11.99 -11.29
C TYR A 30 7.55 -12.14 -10.34
N ARG A 31 8.34 -11.08 -10.21
CA ARG A 31 9.49 -11.07 -9.30
C ARG A 31 9.05 -11.11 -7.83
N ALA A 32 7.96 -10.43 -7.48
CA ALA A 32 7.41 -10.47 -6.14
C ALA A 32 6.96 -11.89 -5.75
N LEU A 33 6.33 -12.62 -6.66
CA LEU A 33 5.90 -14.00 -6.40
C LEU A 33 7.07 -14.97 -6.31
N THR A 34 8.03 -14.89 -7.23
CA THR A 34 9.13 -15.86 -7.29
C THR A 34 10.22 -15.60 -6.26
N HIS A 35 10.54 -14.33 -5.98
CA HIS A 35 11.59 -13.94 -5.03
C HIS A 35 11.05 -13.58 -3.66
N GLY A 36 9.85 -13.05 -3.57
CA GLY A 36 9.23 -12.63 -2.31
C GLY A 36 8.99 -13.80 -1.34
N LEU A 37 8.63 -14.98 -1.85
CA LEU A 37 8.45 -16.17 -1.01
C LEU A 37 9.74 -16.57 -0.28
N PRO A 38 10.90 -16.78 -0.95
CA PRO A 38 12.16 -17.05 -0.27
C PRO A 38 12.56 -15.96 0.74
N VAL A 39 12.32 -14.68 0.44
CA VAL A 39 12.59 -13.57 1.38
C VAL A 39 11.72 -13.70 2.63
N THR A 40 10.44 -13.96 2.45
CA THR A 40 9.49 -14.11 3.57
C THR A 40 9.86 -15.26 4.50
N PHE A 41 10.37 -16.36 3.95
CA PHE A 41 10.84 -17.51 4.73
C PHE A 41 12.24 -17.34 5.32
N GLY A 42 12.80 -16.14 5.30
CA GLY A 42 14.06 -15.81 5.96
C GLY A 42 15.32 -16.26 5.24
N ARG A 43 15.25 -16.64 3.96
CA ARG A 43 16.44 -17.11 3.21
C ARG A 43 17.54 -16.05 3.10
N TYR A 44 17.17 -14.79 3.23
CA TYR A 44 18.05 -13.62 3.11
C TYR A 44 18.12 -12.82 4.42
N ASP A 45 17.60 -13.35 5.52
CA ASP A 45 17.67 -12.68 6.82
C ASP A 45 19.13 -12.64 7.30
N ASN A 46 19.59 -11.44 7.64
CA ASN A 46 20.86 -11.23 8.28
C ASN A 46 20.61 -10.66 9.69
N PRO A 47 21.15 -11.30 10.76
CA PRO A 47 21.00 -10.82 12.13
C PRO A 47 21.52 -9.39 12.37
N ASP A 48 22.45 -8.93 11.53
CA ASP A 48 23.07 -7.62 11.63
C ASP A 48 22.26 -6.51 10.89
N ASP A 49 21.19 -6.88 10.19
CA ASP A 49 20.36 -5.91 9.49
C ASP A 49 19.55 -5.04 10.47
N PRO A 50 19.53 -3.72 10.27
CA PRO A 50 18.77 -2.82 11.12
C PRO A 50 17.26 -3.05 10.95
N GLY A 51 16.61 -3.46 12.03
CA GLY A 51 15.17 -3.69 12.05
C GLY A 51 14.74 -4.43 13.30
N ALA A 52 13.52 -4.13 13.77
CA ALA A 52 12.99 -4.71 15.00
C ALA A 52 12.26 -6.05 14.80
N ILE A 53 11.92 -6.42 13.54
CA ILE A 53 11.08 -7.57 13.21
C ILE A 53 11.58 -8.30 11.95
N SER A 54 11.33 -9.62 11.90
CA SER A 54 11.67 -10.43 10.74
C SER A 54 10.75 -10.14 9.54
N HIS A 55 11.14 -10.56 8.33
CA HIS A 55 10.33 -10.40 7.12
C HIS A 55 8.96 -11.09 7.25
N PHE A 56 8.90 -12.26 7.87
CA PHE A 56 7.65 -12.96 8.12
C PHE A 56 6.74 -12.20 9.09
N GLN A 57 7.29 -11.62 10.15
CA GLN A 57 6.53 -10.80 11.09
C GLN A 57 6.01 -9.54 10.44
N ALA A 58 6.83 -8.90 9.58
CA ALA A 58 6.42 -7.72 8.82
C ALA A 58 5.26 -8.03 7.87
N LEU A 59 5.33 -9.14 7.13
CA LEU A 59 4.25 -9.59 6.26
C LEU A 59 2.98 -9.90 7.05
N SER A 60 3.09 -10.63 8.15
CA SER A 60 1.96 -11.00 9.00
C SER A 60 1.25 -9.78 9.57
N THR A 61 2.02 -8.78 10.01
CA THR A 61 1.48 -7.50 10.49
C THR A 61 0.77 -6.74 9.37
N ALA A 62 1.37 -6.67 8.18
CA ALA A 62 0.76 -6.01 7.02
C ALA A 62 -0.55 -6.71 6.60
N MET A 63 -0.57 -8.03 6.57
CA MET A 63 -1.78 -8.81 6.26
C MET A 63 -2.87 -8.59 7.31
N SER A 64 -2.52 -8.65 8.59
CA SER A 64 -3.46 -8.43 9.69
C SER A 64 -4.12 -7.04 9.65
N SER A 65 -3.37 -6.02 9.24
CA SER A 65 -3.90 -4.66 9.11
C SER A 65 -4.71 -4.43 7.83
N THR A 66 -4.53 -5.27 6.82
CA THR A 66 -5.18 -5.12 5.50
C THR A 66 -6.46 -5.93 5.38
N VAL A 67 -6.51 -7.11 6.01
CA VAL A 67 -7.70 -7.97 5.98
C VAL A 67 -8.75 -7.43 6.95
N GLY A 68 -9.91 -7.06 6.41
CA GLY A 68 -11.02 -6.52 7.17
C GLY A 68 -12.36 -6.94 6.57
N LEU A 69 -13.43 -6.36 7.07
CA LEU A 69 -14.79 -6.67 6.62
C LEU A 69 -14.99 -6.47 5.12
N GLY A 70 -14.31 -5.46 4.52
CA GLY A 70 -14.36 -5.21 3.08
C GLY A 70 -13.89 -6.38 2.23
N ASN A 71 -12.90 -7.13 2.71
CA ASN A 71 -12.37 -8.30 2.01
C ASN A 71 -13.30 -9.53 2.08
N ILE A 72 -14.19 -9.58 3.04
CA ILE A 72 -15.13 -10.70 3.26
C ILE A 72 -16.53 -10.29 2.80
N GLY A 73 -17.17 -9.38 3.52
CA GLY A 73 -18.53 -8.94 3.24
C GLY A 73 -18.65 -8.12 1.97
N GLY A 74 -17.70 -7.21 1.72
CA GLY A 74 -17.66 -6.40 0.49
C GLY A 74 -17.50 -7.22 -0.77
N VAL A 75 -16.70 -8.29 -0.74
CA VAL A 75 -16.56 -9.23 -1.87
C VAL A 75 -17.86 -10.01 -2.10
N ALA A 76 -18.52 -10.47 -1.04
CA ALA A 76 -19.79 -11.15 -1.16
C ALA A 76 -20.88 -10.24 -1.78
N ILE A 77 -20.94 -8.98 -1.36
CA ILE A 77 -21.86 -7.98 -1.94
C ILE A 77 -21.53 -7.75 -3.42
N ALA A 78 -20.25 -7.56 -3.75
CA ALA A 78 -19.84 -7.34 -5.13
C ALA A 78 -20.21 -8.51 -6.05
N ILE A 79 -20.08 -9.75 -5.59
CA ILE A 79 -20.49 -10.93 -6.34
C ILE A 79 -22.03 -11.01 -6.46
N SER A 80 -22.76 -10.67 -5.40
CA SER A 80 -24.23 -10.70 -5.44
C SER A 80 -24.82 -9.68 -6.41
N LEU A 81 -24.18 -8.53 -6.58
CA LEU A 81 -24.62 -7.47 -7.50
C LEU A 81 -24.09 -7.65 -8.92
N GLY A 82 -22.82 -8.04 -9.06
CA GLY A 82 -22.12 -8.12 -10.34
C GLY A 82 -22.00 -9.53 -10.92
N GLY A 83 -22.51 -10.53 -10.21
CA GLY A 83 -22.40 -11.94 -10.62
C GLY A 83 -20.96 -12.49 -10.54
N PRO A 84 -20.73 -13.71 -11.04
CA PRO A 84 -19.40 -14.37 -10.99
C PRO A 84 -18.29 -13.57 -11.70
N GLY A 85 -18.64 -12.75 -12.70
CA GLY A 85 -17.71 -11.89 -13.41
C GLY A 85 -17.02 -10.87 -12.52
N ALA A 86 -17.66 -10.43 -11.43
CA ALA A 86 -17.07 -9.51 -10.47
C ALA A 86 -15.77 -10.07 -9.84
N LEU A 87 -15.76 -11.38 -9.53
CA LEU A 87 -14.59 -12.05 -8.97
C LEU A 87 -13.40 -12.02 -9.96
N PHE A 88 -13.65 -12.28 -11.22
CA PHE A 88 -12.62 -12.22 -12.26
C PHE A 88 -11.99 -10.82 -12.33
N TRP A 89 -12.82 -9.78 -12.37
CA TRP A 89 -12.31 -8.41 -12.41
C TRP A 89 -11.58 -8.00 -11.14
N MET A 90 -12.00 -8.47 -9.96
CA MET A 90 -11.25 -8.26 -8.71
C MET A 90 -9.86 -8.87 -8.78
N TRP A 91 -9.67 -10.05 -9.37
CA TRP A 91 -8.36 -10.64 -9.57
C TRP A 91 -7.49 -9.81 -10.52
N VAL A 92 -8.05 -9.35 -11.64
CA VAL A 92 -7.33 -8.48 -12.59
C VAL A 92 -6.85 -7.20 -11.90
N VAL A 93 -7.74 -6.54 -11.17
CA VAL A 93 -7.41 -5.34 -10.40
C VAL A 93 -6.39 -5.65 -9.30
N GLY A 94 -6.48 -6.80 -8.66
CA GLY A 94 -5.52 -7.25 -7.65
C GLY A 94 -4.11 -7.38 -8.23
N VAL A 95 -3.96 -8.00 -9.39
CA VAL A 95 -2.67 -8.13 -10.07
C VAL A 95 -2.09 -6.75 -10.45
N ILE A 96 -2.91 -5.85 -10.96
CA ILE A 96 -2.50 -4.46 -11.26
C ILE A 96 -2.10 -3.74 -9.96
N GLY A 97 -2.87 -3.90 -8.90
CA GLY A 97 -2.62 -3.31 -7.58
C GLY A 97 -1.31 -3.75 -6.93
N MET A 98 -0.83 -4.96 -7.25
CA MET A 98 0.50 -5.41 -6.78
C MET A 98 1.62 -4.45 -7.18
N ALA A 99 1.61 -3.91 -8.40
CA ALA A 99 2.63 -2.98 -8.85
C ALA A 99 2.60 -1.65 -8.07
N LEU A 100 1.41 -1.15 -7.76
CA LEU A 100 1.26 0.04 -6.91
C LEU A 100 1.86 -0.21 -5.53
N LYS A 101 1.54 -1.36 -4.93
CA LYS A 101 2.03 -1.69 -3.58
C LYS A 101 3.54 -1.92 -3.54
N VAL A 102 4.12 -2.59 -4.53
CA VAL A 102 5.57 -2.75 -4.65
C VAL A 102 6.26 -1.39 -4.76
N THR A 103 5.72 -0.49 -5.59
CA THR A 103 6.28 0.87 -5.74
C THR A 103 6.18 1.66 -4.43
N GLU A 104 5.04 1.64 -3.78
CA GLU A 104 4.82 2.31 -2.48
C GLU A 104 5.82 1.83 -1.42
N VAL A 105 5.94 0.52 -1.25
CA VAL A 105 6.85 -0.06 -0.24
C VAL A 105 8.31 0.23 -0.58
N THR A 106 8.69 0.15 -1.85
CA THR A 106 10.05 0.46 -2.30
C THR A 106 10.41 1.91 -1.98
N LEU A 107 9.53 2.86 -2.31
CA LEU A 107 9.73 4.27 -1.98
C LEU A 107 9.79 4.50 -0.47
N ALA A 108 8.91 3.84 0.29
CA ALA A 108 8.92 3.95 1.75
C ALA A 108 10.24 3.44 2.36
N MET A 109 10.83 2.40 1.80
CA MET A 109 12.14 1.90 2.23
C MET A 109 13.30 2.80 1.81
N MET A 110 13.28 3.35 0.59
CA MET A 110 14.32 4.25 0.08
C MET A 110 14.40 5.55 0.89
N TYR A 111 13.25 6.10 1.26
CA TYR A 111 13.16 7.40 1.94
C TYR A 111 12.93 7.30 3.46
N ARG A 112 13.05 6.10 4.04
CA ARG A 112 12.88 5.93 5.48
C ARG A 112 13.94 6.71 6.28
N ASN A 113 13.57 7.12 7.48
CA ASN A 113 14.49 7.75 8.42
C ASN A 113 15.23 6.68 9.22
N LEU A 114 16.55 6.77 9.23
CA LEU A 114 17.48 5.84 9.92
C LEU A 114 18.26 6.54 11.05
N ASP A 115 17.80 7.71 11.51
CA ASP A 115 18.48 8.44 12.61
C ASP A 115 18.52 7.60 13.89
N ASP A 116 17.52 6.75 14.08
CA ASP A 116 17.49 5.70 15.12
C ASP A 116 17.42 4.32 14.43
N PRO A 117 18.53 3.58 14.32
CA PRO A 117 18.56 2.28 13.67
C PRO A 117 17.67 1.23 14.33
N ALA A 118 17.41 1.35 15.63
CA ALA A 118 16.54 0.44 16.36
C ALA A 118 15.04 0.68 16.04
N ASN A 119 14.68 1.92 15.65
CA ASN A 119 13.31 2.30 15.37
C ASN A 119 13.24 3.10 14.04
N PRO A 120 13.50 2.47 12.89
CA PRO A 120 13.44 3.15 11.61
C PRO A 120 12.02 3.64 11.32
N ARG A 121 11.88 4.88 10.88
CA ARG A 121 10.60 5.51 10.58
C ARG A 121 10.47 5.75 9.08
N GLY A 122 9.39 5.28 8.49
CA GLY A 122 9.11 5.41 7.07
C GLY A 122 7.64 5.73 6.79
N GLY A 123 7.28 5.66 5.52
CA GLY A 123 5.92 5.85 5.05
C GLY A 123 5.77 7.04 4.11
N PRO A 124 4.57 7.25 3.53
CA PRO A 124 4.34 8.26 2.50
C PRO A 124 4.66 9.68 2.92
N MET A 125 4.53 10.02 4.22
CA MET A 125 4.90 11.34 4.73
C MET A 125 6.43 11.59 4.63
N TRP A 126 7.25 10.57 4.88
CA TRP A 126 8.70 10.67 4.73
C TRP A 126 9.13 10.70 3.27
N VAL A 127 8.47 9.88 2.43
CA VAL A 127 8.66 9.90 0.97
C VAL A 127 8.37 11.30 0.43
N SER A 128 7.21 11.88 0.74
CA SER A 128 6.84 13.22 0.30
C SER A 128 7.88 14.25 0.74
N LYS A 129 8.23 14.26 2.03
CA LYS A 129 9.17 15.24 2.57
C LYS A 129 10.54 15.17 1.90
N ARG A 130 11.11 13.97 1.72
CA ARG A 130 12.47 13.80 1.19
C ARG A 130 12.51 13.88 -0.34
N ALA A 131 11.62 13.19 -1.04
CA ALA A 131 11.61 13.22 -2.51
C ALA A 131 11.33 14.62 -3.07
N PHE A 132 10.38 15.36 -2.51
CA PHE A 132 10.15 16.75 -2.92
C PHE A 132 11.29 17.70 -2.53
N ALA A 133 12.03 17.41 -1.46
CA ALA A 133 13.23 18.18 -1.14
C ALA A 133 14.34 17.97 -2.18
N GLU A 134 14.53 16.75 -2.68
CA GLU A 134 15.46 16.44 -3.79
C GLU A 134 15.06 17.15 -5.10
N LEU A 135 13.75 17.33 -5.33
CA LEU A 135 13.22 18.08 -6.47
C LEU A 135 13.26 19.61 -6.28
N GLY A 136 13.84 20.12 -5.16
CA GLY A 136 13.90 21.54 -4.87
C GLY A 136 12.61 22.16 -4.33
N LEU A 137 11.63 21.36 -3.96
CA LEU A 137 10.29 21.78 -3.50
C LEU A 137 9.99 21.32 -2.04
N PRO A 138 10.85 21.59 -1.05
CA PRO A 138 10.71 21.02 0.29
C PRO A 138 9.41 21.40 1.00
N ARG A 139 8.93 22.63 0.78
CA ARG A 139 7.66 23.11 1.39
C ARG A 139 6.45 22.35 0.88
N LEU A 140 6.43 22.02 -0.42
CA LEU A 140 5.37 21.23 -1.02
C LEU A 140 5.35 19.80 -0.47
N GLY A 141 6.52 19.19 -0.29
CA GLY A 141 6.65 17.86 0.31
C GLY A 141 6.12 17.79 1.74
N VAL A 142 6.42 18.79 2.57
CA VAL A 142 5.88 18.87 3.94
C VAL A 142 4.36 19.05 3.92
N PHE A 143 3.84 19.90 3.05
CA PHE A 143 2.40 20.15 2.93
C PHE A 143 1.64 18.88 2.51
N ILE A 144 2.11 18.17 1.48
CA ILE A 144 1.52 16.91 1.01
C ILE A 144 1.59 15.84 2.11
N GLY A 145 2.74 15.73 2.78
CA GLY A 145 2.93 14.80 3.90
C GLY A 145 1.96 15.07 5.06
N ALA A 146 1.72 16.35 5.39
CA ALA A 146 0.76 16.72 6.43
C ALA A 146 -0.68 16.37 6.04
N ILE A 147 -1.09 16.64 4.80
CA ILE A 147 -2.41 16.25 4.28
C ILE A 147 -2.58 14.74 4.37
N TYR A 148 -1.57 13.98 3.97
CA TYR A 148 -1.60 12.53 4.05
C TYR A 148 -1.77 12.04 5.50
N CYS A 149 -1.04 12.60 6.46
CA CYS A 149 -1.17 12.24 7.87
C CYS A 149 -2.59 12.50 8.39
N ILE A 150 -3.15 13.69 8.11
CA ILE A 150 -4.51 14.05 8.52
C ILE A 150 -5.53 13.11 7.89
N ALA A 151 -5.42 12.86 6.58
CA ALA A 151 -6.32 11.96 5.86
C ALA A 151 -6.25 10.52 6.41
N THR A 152 -5.05 10.04 6.74
CA THR A 152 -4.85 8.71 7.30
C THR A 152 -5.45 8.60 8.71
N ILE A 153 -5.30 9.60 9.57
CA ILE A 153 -5.90 9.62 10.90
C ILE A 153 -7.44 9.58 10.79
N ILE A 154 -8.02 10.44 9.95
CA ILE A 154 -9.47 10.47 9.72
C ILE A 154 -9.93 9.12 9.14
N GLY A 155 -9.24 8.59 8.14
CA GLY A 155 -9.57 7.32 7.50
C GLY A 155 -9.49 6.12 8.45
N SER A 156 -8.48 6.10 9.32
CA SER A 156 -8.34 5.04 10.33
C SER A 156 -9.47 5.07 11.35
N TYR A 157 -9.91 6.26 11.75
CA TYR A 157 -10.99 6.41 12.72
C TYR A 157 -12.35 6.04 12.11
N THR A 158 -12.64 6.47 10.88
CA THR A 158 -13.93 6.25 10.22
C THR A 158 -14.02 4.88 9.57
N GLY A 159 -13.09 4.53 8.69
CA GLY A 159 -13.11 3.29 7.92
C GLY A 159 -12.60 2.07 8.69
N GLY A 160 -11.57 2.25 9.52
CA GLY A 160 -10.96 1.15 10.26
C GLY A 160 -11.79 0.65 11.43
N ASN A 161 -12.37 1.55 12.20
CA ASN A 161 -13.07 1.20 13.45
C ASN A 161 -14.59 1.31 13.33
N MET A 162 -15.11 2.46 12.93
CA MET A 162 -16.57 2.69 12.93
C MET A 162 -17.29 1.82 11.91
N PHE A 163 -16.75 1.68 10.70
CA PHE A 163 -17.36 0.86 9.67
C PHE A 163 -17.38 -0.63 10.05
N GLN A 164 -16.29 -1.12 10.65
CA GLN A 164 -16.22 -2.53 11.06
C GLN A 164 -17.06 -2.85 12.29
N SER A 165 -17.30 -1.89 13.17
CA SER A 165 -18.14 -2.08 14.36
C SER A 165 -19.64 -1.99 14.05
N TRP A 166 -20.02 -1.35 12.95
CA TRP A 166 -21.42 -1.15 12.58
C TRP A 166 -22.00 -2.30 11.75
N ASN A 167 -21.17 -3.13 11.15
CA ASN A 167 -21.56 -4.32 10.41
C ASN A 167 -21.30 -5.61 11.20
#